data_5a3788a9ef671d23147fc521e0609fab
#
_entry.id   5a3788a9ef671d23147fc521e0609fab
#
_cell.length_a   1.000
_cell.length_b   1.000
_cell.length_c   1.000
_cell.angle_alpha   90.00
_cell.angle_beta   90.00
_cell.angle_gamma   90.00
#
_symmetry.space_group_name_H-M   'P 1'
#
loop_
_entity.id
_entity.type
_entity.pdbx_description
1 polymer ?
#
loop_
_entity_poly.entity_id
_entity_poly.type
_entity_poly.pdbx_seq_one_letter_code
_entity_poly.pdbx_strand_id
1 'polypeptide(L)'
;MKKFRNWVTFAVVLAMVLSLAVGVSANTRSKPAGIYGTIRGSSYQSTSNINLLNTTTNVDKNEDDAYFAIYVEFTNLSGVTSRETRSSGRGATSFNPSFAIYFTIDTVPSYAFVSHDIRGGTVAPSGYSCYTEAPVSI
;
A
#
# COMPACT_ATOMS: atom_id res chain seq x y z
N MET A 1 41.23 -22.69 -15.52
CA MET A 1 40.51 -21.60 -16.21
C MET A 1 38.99 -21.84 -16.36
N LYS A 2 38.51 -23.00 -16.78
CA LYS A 2 37.06 -23.27 -16.92
C LYS A 2 36.25 -23.09 -15.58
N LYS A 3 36.80 -23.53 -14.44
CA LYS A 3 36.17 -23.41 -13.14
C LYS A 3 36.00 -21.95 -12.71
N PHE A 4 37.01 -21.10 -12.93
CA PHE A 4 36.95 -19.67 -12.57
C PHE A 4 35.90 -18.90 -13.39
N ARG A 5 35.77 -19.23 -14.67
CA ARG A 5 34.76 -18.63 -15.57
C ARG A 5 33.33 -18.94 -15.12
N ASN A 6 33.08 -20.16 -14.61
CA ASN A 6 31.76 -20.53 -14.10
C ASN A 6 31.41 -19.81 -12.80
N TRP A 7 32.37 -19.53 -11.92
CA TRP A 7 32.17 -18.75 -10.71
C TRP A 7 31.80 -17.27 -11.00
N VAL A 8 32.50 -16.69 -11.95
CA VAL A 8 32.21 -15.31 -12.38
C VAL A 8 30.82 -15.22 -12.99
N THR A 9 30.42 -16.16 -13.84
CA THR A 9 29.09 -16.21 -14.44
C THR A 9 28.01 -16.38 -13.36
N PHE A 10 28.24 -17.27 -12.38
CA PHE A 10 27.31 -17.48 -11.27
C PHE A 10 27.16 -16.21 -10.40
N ALA A 11 28.25 -15.55 -10.08
CA ALA A 11 28.24 -14.29 -9.31
C ALA A 11 27.49 -13.16 -10.04
N VAL A 12 27.66 -13.04 -11.36
CA VAL A 12 26.95 -12.04 -12.18
C VAL A 12 25.45 -12.34 -12.23
N VAL A 13 25.06 -13.60 -12.43
CA VAL A 13 23.65 -14.00 -12.44
C VAL A 13 23.02 -13.78 -11.05
N LEU A 14 23.71 -14.10 -9.97
CA LEU A 14 23.24 -13.86 -8.61
C LEU A 14 23.10 -12.36 -8.33
N ALA A 15 24.04 -11.53 -8.78
CA ALA A 15 23.95 -10.06 -8.65
C ALA A 15 22.79 -9.49 -9.46
N MET A 16 22.51 -10.00 -10.67
CA MET A 16 21.34 -9.61 -11.46
C MET A 16 20.03 -10.02 -10.80
N VAL A 17 19.94 -11.22 -10.24
CA VAL A 17 18.75 -11.68 -9.50
C VAL A 17 18.52 -10.83 -8.24
N LEU A 18 19.57 -10.48 -7.52
CA LEU A 18 19.49 -9.59 -6.37
C LEU A 18 19.14 -8.14 -6.74
N SER A 19 19.58 -7.66 -7.90
CA SER A 19 19.21 -6.31 -8.38
C SER A 19 17.78 -6.22 -8.91
N LEU A 20 17.21 -7.32 -9.39
CA LEU A 20 15.78 -7.42 -9.75
C LEU A 20 14.88 -7.55 -8.52
N ALA A 21 15.43 -7.91 -7.37
CA ALA A 21 14.77 -7.95 -6.07
C ALA A 21 14.78 -6.59 -5.32
N VAL A 22 15.07 -5.47 -5.97
CA VAL A 22 14.68 -4.15 -5.49
C VAL A 22 13.17 -4.05 -5.67
N GLY A 23 12.50 -4.93 -4.92
CA GLY A 23 11.08 -5.06 -4.85
C GLY A 23 10.51 -3.74 -4.36
N VAL A 24 9.46 -3.32 -4.99
CA VAL A 24 8.49 -2.38 -4.46
C VAL A 24 8.28 -2.74 -2.99
N SER A 25 8.88 -1.98 -2.11
CA SER A 25 8.74 -2.18 -0.67
C SER A 25 7.29 -1.83 -0.31
N ALA A 26 6.46 -2.86 -0.19
CA ALA A 26 5.14 -2.68 0.37
C ALA A 26 5.30 -2.13 1.78
N ASN A 27 4.86 -0.90 2.01
CA ASN A 27 4.84 -0.33 3.35
C ASN A 27 3.66 -0.95 4.09
N THR A 28 3.96 -1.71 5.14
CA THR A 28 2.95 -2.40 5.96
C THR A 28 3.00 -1.87 7.38
N ARG A 29 1.83 -1.58 7.93
CA ARG A 29 1.65 -1.15 9.32
C ARG A 29 0.51 -1.92 9.98
N SER A 30 0.63 -2.11 11.28
CA SER A 30 -0.43 -2.68 12.10
C SER A 30 -0.58 -1.89 13.40
N LYS A 31 -1.81 -1.86 13.94
CA LYS A 31 -2.15 -1.15 15.16
C LYS A 31 -3.30 -1.85 15.88
N PRO A 32 -3.32 -1.87 17.22
CA PRO A 32 -4.49 -2.34 17.97
C PRO A 32 -5.75 -1.55 17.56
N ALA A 33 -6.85 -2.26 17.38
CA ALA A 33 -8.12 -1.74 16.91
C ALA A 33 -9.30 -2.18 17.80
N GLY A 34 -9.08 -2.28 19.10
CA GLY A 34 -10.11 -2.55 20.10
C GLY A 34 -10.93 -3.81 19.78
N ILE A 35 -12.24 -3.66 19.65
CA ILE A 35 -13.17 -4.76 19.35
C ILE A 35 -12.92 -5.46 18.01
N TYR A 36 -12.20 -4.82 17.09
CA TYR A 36 -11.82 -5.40 15.79
C TYR A 36 -10.52 -6.21 15.85
N GLY A 37 -9.84 -6.23 17.01
CA GLY A 37 -8.53 -6.86 17.18
C GLY A 37 -7.39 -5.98 16.71
N THR A 38 -6.77 -6.30 15.61
CA THR A 38 -5.66 -5.54 15.01
C THR A 38 -6.07 -5.07 13.61
N ILE A 39 -5.92 -3.77 13.33
CA ILE A 39 -6.00 -3.25 11.97
C ILE A 39 -4.62 -3.33 11.32
N ARG A 40 -4.57 -3.82 10.09
CA ARG A 40 -3.37 -3.93 9.26
C ARG A 40 -3.61 -3.24 7.93
N GLY A 41 -2.70 -2.37 7.56
CA GLY A 41 -2.71 -1.68 6.28
C GLY A 41 -1.42 -1.90 5.52
N SER A 42 -1.50 -2.02 4.20
CA SER A 42 -0.35 -1.99 3.31
C SER A 42 -0.66 -1.17 2.07
N SER A 43 0.38 -0.56 1.51
CA SER A 43 0.28 0.19 0.26
C SER A 43 1.55 0.00 -0.56
N TYR A 44 1.40 -0.11 -1.88
CA TYR A 44 2.51 -0.22 -2.82
C TYR A 44 2.06 0.15 -4.23
N GLN A 45 2.97 0.75 -5.01
CA GLN A 45 2.75 0.94 -6.43
C GLN A 45 2.84 -0.41 -7.14
N SER A 46 1.89 -0.70 -8.03
CA SER A 46 1.88 -1.96 -8.77
C SER A 46 3.10 -2.10 -9.68
N THR A 47 3.73 -3.26 -9.69
CA THR A 47 4.83 -3.59 -10.60
C THR A 47 4.36 -3.95 -12.00
N SER A 48 3.15 -4.47 -12.13
CA SER A 48 2.54 -4.81 -13.41
C SER A 48 1.87 -3.63 -14.10
N ASN A 49 1.45 -2.62 -13.33
CA ASN A 49 0.89 -1.39 -13.85
C ASN A 49 1.26 -0.22 -12.93
N ILE A 50 2.30 0.52 -13.33
CA ILE A 50 2.83 1.66 -12.56
C ILE A 50 1.81 2.78 -12.33
N ASN A 51 0.71 2.80 -13.07
CA ASN A 51 -0.37 3.78 -12.90
C ASN A 51 -1.37 3.37 -11.79
N LEU A 52 -1.08 2.31 -11.02
CA LEU A 52 -1.92 1.85 -9.92
C LEU A 52 -1.17 1.81 -8.60
N LEU A 53 -1.77 2.40 -7.58
CA LEU A 53 -1.46 2.16 -6.18
C LEU A 53 -2.40 1.09 -5.64
N ASN A 54 -1.87 -0.03 -5.21
CA ASN A 54 -2.62 -1.08 -4.54
C ASN A 54 -2.59 -0.85 -3.03
N THR A 55 -3.73 -1.05 -2.40
CA THR A 55 -3.87 -0.97 -0.95
C THR A 55 -4.53 -2.23 -0.42
N THR A 56 -4.17 -2.62 0.78
CA THR A 56 -4.81 -3.72 1.50
C THR A 56 -5.08 -3.27 2.91
N THR A 57 -6.29 -3.50 3.39
CA THR A 57 -6.66 -3.24 4.78
C THR A 57 -7.43 -4.44 5.31
N ASN A 58 -7.08 -4.91 6.50
CA ASN A 58 -7.80 -5.98 7.16
C ASN A 58 -7.84 -5.81 8.67
N VAL A 59 -8.80 -6.45 9.29
CA VAL A 59 -8.95 -6.59 10.75
C VAL A 59 -9.15 -8.06 11.11
N ASP A 60 -8.95 -8.40 12.38
CA ASP A 60 -9.12 -9.79 12.84
C ASP A 60 -10.60 -10.21 12.84
N LYS A 61 -11.52 -9.27 13.12
CA LYS A 61 -12.97 -9.50 13.10
C LYS A 61 -13.74 -8.20 12.91
N ASN A 62 -14.96 -8.29 12.44
CA ASN A 62 -15.89 -7.16 12.29
C ASN A 62 -17.32 -7.62 12.58
N GLU A 63 -17.67 -7.70 13.85
CA GLU A 63 -19.00 -8.05 14.35
C GLU A 63 -19.85 -6.80 14.65
N ASP A 64 -19.29 -5.62 14.43
CA ASP A 64 -19.89 -4.31 14.76
C ASP A 64 -20.52 -3.62 13.53
N ASP A 65 -20.64 -4.32 12.42
CA ASP A 65 -21.18 -3.81 11.15
C ASP A 65 -20.47 -2.54 10.65
N ALA A 66 -19.19 -2.39 10.97
CA ALA A 66 -18.35 -1.29 10.51
C ALA A 66 -17.98 -1.46 9.04
N TYR A 67 -17.48 -0.38 8.42
CA TYR A 67 -16.96 -0.41 7.06
C TYR A 67 -15.54 0.13 7.02
N PHE A 68 -14.76 -0.30 6.02
CA PHE A 68 -13.47 0.32 5.73
C PHE A 68 -13.64 1.60 4.92
N ALA A 69 -12.82 2.58 5.23
CA ALA A 69 -12.61 3.76 4.39
C ALA A 69 -11.11 3.93 4.18
N ILE A 70 -10.69 3.86 2.92
CA ILE A 70 -9.29 4.05 2.54
C ILE A 70 -9.17 5.41 1.87
N TYR A 71 -8.38 6.27 2.47
CA TYR A 71 -8.05 7.60 1.97
C TYR A 71 -6.63 7.61 1.44
N VAL A 72 -6.44 8.08 0.23
CA VAL A 72 -5.13 8.23 -0.40
C VAL A 72 -4.89 9.70 -0.73
N GLU A 73 -3.71 10.18 -0.38
CA GLU A 73 -3.20 11.48 -0.80
C GLU A 73 -1.90 11.29 -1.57
N PHE A 74 -1.89 11.71 -2.83
CA PHE A 74 -0.71 11.74 -3.66
C PHE A 74 -0.08 13.12 -3.60
N THR A 75 1.21 13.19 -3.28
CA THR A 75 1.99 14.43 -3.30
C THR A 75 3.00 14.37 -4.44
N ASN A 76 2.96 15.34 -5.33
CA ASN A 76 3.91 15.46 -6.42
C ASN A 76 5.21 16.18 -5.99
N LEU A 77 6.18 16.26 -6.89
CA LEU A 77 7.47 16.93 -6.66
C LEU A 77 7.35 18.43 -6.35
N SER A 78 6.26 19.06 -6.79
CA SER A 78 5.97 20.49 -6.51
C SER A 78 5.21 20.72 -5.21
N GLY A 79 4.89 19.66 -4.45
CA GLY A 79 4.12 19.73 -3.21
C GLY A 79 2.59 19.84 -3.42
N VAL A 80 2.10 19.74 -4.66
CA VAL A 80 0.67 19.70 -4.93
C VAL A 80 0.12 18.32 -4.56
N THR A 81 -1.03 18.30 -3.90
CA THR A 81 -1.68 17.07 -3.46
C THR A 81 -2.97 16.80 -4.23
N SER A 82 -3.22 15.53 -4.53
CA SER A 82 -4.52 15.04 -4.98
C SER A 82 -5.01 13.95 -4.02
N ARG A 83 -6.34 13.83 -3.88
CA ARG A 83 -6.96 13.01 -2.83
C ARG A 83 -8.08 12.15 -3.41
N GLU A 84 -8.14 10.90 -2.97
CA GLU A 84 -9.22 9.97 -3.32
C GLU A 84 -9.59 9.13 -2.10
N THR A 85 -10.87 8.80 -1.97
CA THR A 85 -11.37 7.93 -0.90
C THR A 85 -12.21 6.81 -1.51
N ARG A 86 -12.04 5.59 -1.01
CA ARG A 86 -12.90 4.44 -1.33
C ARG A 86 -13.36 3.76 -0.05
N SER A 87 -14.58 3.22 -0.08
CA SER A 87 -15.19 2.55 1.07
C SER A 87 -15.66 1.15 0.70
N SER A 88 -15.59 0.23 1.66
CA SER A 88 -16.14 -1.12 1.54
C SER A 88 -17.63 -1.15 1.85
N GLY A 89 -18.25 -2.31 1.63
CA GLY A 89 -19.49 -2.67 2.31
C GLY A 89 -19.29 -2.82 3.83
N ARG A 90 -20.41 -2.86 4.55
CA ARG A 90 -20.43 -3.09 6.00
C ARG A 90 -20.13 -4.56 6.34
N GLY A 91 -19.58 -4.79 7.52
CA GLY A 91 -19.26 -6.13 8.02
C GLY A 91 -18.04 -6.79 7.37
N ALA A 92 -17.39 -6.14 6.42
CA ALA A 92 -16.18 -6.67 5.79
C ALA A 92 -15.02 -6.78 6.78
N THR A 93 -14.19 -7.82 6.65
CA THR A 93 -12.95 -8.00 7.42
C THR A 93 -11.70 -7.67 6.61
N SER A 94 -11.85 -7.46 5.30
CA SER A 94 -10.78 -6.98 4.42
C SER A 94 -11.34 -6.09 3.31
N PHE A 95 -10.50 -5.17 2.81
CA PHE A 95 -10.82 -4.30 1.69
C PHE A 95 -9.54 -3.92 0.95
N ASN A 96 -9.49 -4.17 -0.36
CA ASN A 96 -8.28 -4.09 -1.16
C ASN A 96 -8.48 -3.25 -2.43
N PRO A 97 -8.82 -1.97 -2.32
CA PRO A 97 -9.00 -1.12 -3.50
C PRO A 97 -7.67 -0.74 -4.13
N SER A 98 -7.70 -0.50 -5.44
CA SER A 98 -6.61 0.12 -6.19
C SER A 98 -7.00 1.54 -6.57
N PHE A 99 -6.03 2.45 -6.54
CA PHE A 99 -6.21 3.86 -6.88
C PHE A 99 -5.41 4.19 -8.14
N ALA A 100 -6.00 4.91 -9.07
CA ALA A 100 -5.29 5.36 -10.26
C ALA A 100 -4.28 6.46 -9.92
N ILE A 101 -3.08 6.34 -10.45
CA ILE A 101 -2.03 7.34 -10.36
C ILE A 101 -1.92 7.99 -11.73
N TYR A 102 -2.24 9.27 -11.83
CA TYR A 102 -2.14 10.02 -13.07
C TYR A 102 -0.79 10.73 -13.15
N PHE A 103 0.06 10.27 -14.04
CA PHE A 103 1.34 10.92 -14.34
C PHE A 103 1.17 11.94 -15.47
N THR A 104 1.46 13.19 -15.18
CA THR A 104 1.74 14.20 -16.19
C THR A 104 3.15 14.74 -15.96
N ILE A 105 3.79 15.30 -16.97
CA ILE A 105 5.16 15.80 -16.88
C ILE A 105 5.35 16.77 -15.71
N ASP A 106 4.32 17.56 -15.40
CA ASP A 106 4.38 18.58 -14.35
C ASP A 106 3.82 18.10 -12.99
N THR A 107 3.23 16.91 -12.91
CA THR A 107 2.48 16.43 -11.73
C THR A 107 2.82 15.02 -11.30
N VAL A 108 4.03 14.55 -11.58
CA VAL A 108 4.47 13.22 -11.15
C VAL A 108 4.40 13.11 -9.63
N PRO A 109 3.62 12.19 -9.06
CA PRO A 109 3.63 11.94 -7.63
C PRO A 109 5.00 11.47 -7.16
N SER A 110 5.45 11.92 -6.01
CA SER A 110 6.68 11.45 -5.37
C SER A 110 6.42 10.41 -4.29
N TYR A 111 5.28 10.50 -3.64
CA TYR A 111 4.81 9.49 -2.65
C TYR A 111 3.29 9.54 -2.52
N ALA A 112 2.74 8.43 -2.02
CA ALA A 112 1.35 8.30 -1.61
C ALA A 112 1.27 8.10 -0.10
N PHE A 113 0.51 8.92 0.59
CA PHE A 113 0.09 8.70 1.97
C PHE A 113 -1.26 7.98 1.95
N VAL A 114 -1.41 6.93 2.77
CA VAL A 114 -2.64 6.13 2.83
C VAL A 114 -3.12 6.02 4.28
N SER A 115 -4.35 6.44 4.52
CA SER A 115 -5.07 6.16 5.77
C SER A 115 -5.95 4.93 5.57
N HIS A 116 -5.75 3.95 6.42
CA HIS A 116 -6.53 2.71 6.47
C HIS A 116 -7.44 2.77 7.68
N ASP A 117 -8.73 3.05 7.45
CA ASP A 117 -9.69 3.24 8.52
C ASP A 117 -10.73 2.12 8.54
N ILE A 118 -11.13 1.70 9.75
CA ILE A 118 -12.37 0.99 10.00
C ILE A 118 -13.22 1.86 10.90
N ARG A 119 -14.48 2.14 10.52
CA ARG A 119 -15.36 3.09 11.21
C ARG A 119 -16.84 2.83 10.97
N GLY A 120 -17.68 3.63 11.65
CA GLY A 120 -19.13 3.59 11.46
C GLY A 120 -19.79 2.36 12.06
N GLY A 121 -19.12 1.67 12.97
CA GLY A 121 -19.70 0.58 13.76
C GLY A 121 -20.68 1.11 14.81
N THR A 122 -21.49 0.22 15.34
CA THR A 122 -22.48 0.56 16.35
C THR A 122 -21.83 0.82 17.72
N VAL A 123 -20.86 -0.02 18.09
CA VAL A 123 -20.13 0.06 19.38
C VAL A 123 -18.95 1.03 19.29
N ALA A 124 -18.25 1.05 18.16
CA ALA A 124 -17.08 1.90 17.91
C ALA A 124 -17.29 2.78 16.67
N PRO A 125 -18.16 3.81 16.71
CA PRO A 125 -18.49 4.63 15.55
C PRO A 125 -17.32 5.45 15.02
N SER A 126 -16.43 5.92 15.90
CA SER A 126 -15.21 6.68 15.51
C SER A 126 -14.15 5.80 14.86
N GLY A 127 -14.18 4.50 15.17
CA GLY A 127 -13.30 3.49 14.61
C GLY A 127 -11.83 3.61 14.97
N TYR A 128 -10.99 3.03 14.12
CA TYR A 128 -9.54 2.95 14.28
C TYR A 128 -8.86 3.15 12.92
N SER A 129 -7.64 3.66 12.96
CA SER A 129 -6.86 3.95 11.76
C SER A 129 -5.41 3.49 11.92
N CYS A 130 -4.80 3.06 10.82
CA CYS A 130 -3.35 3.00 10.67
C CYS A 130 -2.94 3.67 9.35
N TYR A 131 -1.66 4.02 9.23
CA TYR A 131 -1.17 4.83 8.12
C TYR A 131 0.02 4.16 7.46
N THR A 132 0.05 4.19 6.13
CA THR A 132 1.19 3.75 5.34
C THR A 132 1.61 4.85 4.36
N GLU A 133 2.84 4.79 3.91
CA GLU A 133 3.37 5.62 2.84
C GLU A 133 3.99 4.72 1.77
N ALA A 134 3.80 5.03 0.52
CA ALA A 134 4.41 4.31 -0.58
C ALA A 134 5.13 5.28 -1.51
N PRO A 135 6.40 5.02 -1.86
CA PRO A 135 7.05 5.76 -2.92
C PRO A 135 6.35 5.48 -4.25
N VAL A 136 6.22 6.51 -5.05
CA VAL A 136 5.61 6.45 -6.38
C VAL A 136 6.60 7.00 -7.39
N SER A 137 6.90 6.22 -8.41
CA SER A 137 7.85 6.55 -9.47
C SER A 137 7.26 6.30 -10.86
N ILE A 138 7.88 6.91 -11.85
CA ILE A 138 7.59 6.69 -13.27
C ILE A 138 8.45 5.55 -13.80
#